data_f4461af007c2782fccfbc6cf31d546a3
#
_entry.id   f4461af007c2782fccfbc6cf31d546a3
#
_cell.length_a   1.000
_cell.length_b   1.000
_cell.length_c   1.000
_cell.angle_alpha   90.00
_cell.angle_beta   90.00
_cell.angle_gamma   90.00
#
_symmetry.space_group_name_H-M   'P 1'
#
loop_
_entity.id
_entity.type
_entity.pdbx_description
1 polymer ?
#
loop_
_entity_poly.entity_id
_entity_poly.type
_entity_poly.pdbx_seq_one_letter_code
_entity_poly.pdbx_strand_id
1 'polypeptide(L)'
;MDDIKNYHDVDILFLGSSHAYRGFDNRIFSKYGYSTFNLGSSSQTPIQTKILLLRYLTSLNPKRVVFEVYPESFGMDGVESAIDLIANDRNDFLTIDMAFEIQNIKTCNTLLYGLMADAIGRYERYHEPLEKGPDKYVDGGFVEKKVSTVFNPMSFDNKNIIYRDYQMEAFTDIVELLKARNIDLVLVFAPVAKCYYDSFLDLESFDRLMSSYSSYYNANELMRWDDTLFYDYHHLNQKGVELFNHECIKILSAHK
;
A
#
# COMPACT_ATOMS: atom_id res chain seq x y z
N MET A 1 4.24 13.76 -1.38
CA MET A 1 4.76 13.48 0.00
C MET A 1 4.94 14.74 0.87
N ASP A 2 4.64 15.93 0.38
CA ASP A 2 4.86 17.18 1.15
C ASP A 2 3.95 17.31 2.38
N ASP A 3 2.77 16.75 2.33
CA ASP A 3 1.78 16.78 3.41
C ASP A 3 2.13 15.87 4.61
N ILE A 4 2.98 14.86 4.44
CA ILE A 4 3.40 13.96 5.54
C ILE A 4 3.98 14.74 6.73
N LYS A 5 4.61 15.91 6.45
CA LYS A 5 5.19 16.79 7.47
C LYS A 5 4.15 17.39 8.42
N ASN A 6 2.87 17.38 8.02
CA ASN A 6 1.76 17.93 8.78
C ASN A 6 1.10 16.87 9.70
N TYR A 7 1.54 15.60 9.60
CA TYR A 7 0.95 14.49 10.34
C TYR A 7 1.91 13.98 11.41
N HIS A 8 1.41 13.89 12.63
CA HIS A 8 2.12 13.37 13.80
C HIS A 8 1.13 12.61 14.68
N ASP A 9 1.60 11.61 15.40
CA ASP A 9 0.81 10.84 16.37
C ASP A 9 -0.52 10.34 15.79
N VAL A 10 -0.47 9.73 14.60
CA VAL A 10 -1.66 9.23 13.92
C VAL A 10 -2.21 7.98 14.63
N ASP A 11 -3.53 7.81 14.65
CA ASP A 11 -4.13 6.60 15.21
C ASP A 11 -3.83 5.39 14.33
N ILE A 12 -3.93 5.54 13.01
CA ILE A 12 -3.72 4.46 12.05
C ILE A 12 -2.85 4.92 10.89
N LEU A 13 -1.80 4.15 10.60
CA LEU A 13 -0.97 4.28 9.41
C LEU A 13 -1.31 3.14 8.45
N PHE A 14 -1.71 3.49 7.22
CA PHE A 14 -1.92 2.51 6.15
C PHE A 14 -0.65 2.34 5.33
N LEU A 15 -0.29 1.08 5.05
CA LEU A 15 0.82 0.66 4.21
C LEU A 15 0.31 -0.25 3.10
N GLY A 16 1.02 -0.32 1.99
CA GLY A 16 0.74 -1.25 0.90
C GLY A 16 0.79 -0.61 -0.48
N SER A 17 0.19 -1.29 -1.44
CA SER A 17 0.20 -0.94 -2.85
C SER A 17 -0.91 0.07 -3.23
N SER A 18 -1.32 0.05 -4.50
CA SER A 18 -2.49 0.80 -4.97
C SER A 18 -3.78 0.41 -4.23
N HIS A 19 -3.86 -0.80 -3.71
CA HIS A 19 -4.99 -1.24 -2.88
C HIS A 19 -5.05 -0.49 -1.54
N ALA A 20 -3.90 -0.06 -1.00
CA ALA A 20 -3.87 0.76 0.20
C ALA A 20 -4.29 2.20 -0.10
N TYR A 21 -3.58 2.91 -0.99
CA TYR A 21 -3.86 4.34 -1.18
C TYR A 21 -5.16 4.64 -1.94
N ARG A 22 -5.76 3.64 -2.60
CA ARG A 22 -7.08 3.73 -3.23
C ARG A 22 -8.18 3.06 -2.40
N GLY A 23 -7.83 2.21 -1.44
CA GLY A 23 -8.76 1.43 -0.64
C GLY A 23 -9.10 2.05 0.72
N PHE A 24 -8.16 2.75 1.36
CA PHE A 24 -8.40 3.35 2.69
C PHE A 24 -8.61 4.86 2.59
N ASP A 25 -9.85 5.30 2.64
CA ASP A 25 -10.26 6.71 2.56
C ASP A 25 -10.20 7.37 3.93
N ASN A 26 -9.22 8.21 4.15
CA ASN A 26 -8.97 8.94 5.39
C ASN A 26 -10.20 9.71 5.88
N ARG A 27 -11.02 10.22 4.95
CA ARG A 27 -12.25 10.98 5.26
C ARG A 27 -13.29 10.12 5.98
N ILE A 28 -13.34 8.81 5.65
CA ILE A 28 -14.27 7.87 6.29
C ILE A 28 -13.78 7.59 7.71
N PHE A 29 -12.51 7.25 7.90
CA PHE A 29 -11.92 6.99 9.22
C PHE A 29 -12.05 8.21 10.15
N SER A 30 -11.86 9.42 9.62
CA SER A 30 -12.02 10.67 10.37
C SER A 30 -13.43 10.85 10.94
N LYS A 31 -14.50 10.40 10.24
CA LYS A 31 -15.88 10.42 10.78
C LYS A 31 -16.07 9.55 12.02
N TYR A 32 -15.19 8.56 12.22
CA TYR A 32 -15.17 7.68 13.40
C TYR A 32 -14.13 8.12 14.44
N GLY A 33 -13.54 9.30 14.26
CA GLY A 33 -12.60 9.89 15.21
C GLY A 33 -11.16 9.38 15.09
N TYR A 34 -10.78 8.70 14.01
CA TYR A 34 -9.40 8.26 13.78
C TYR A 34 -8.63 9.29 12.95
N SER A 35 -7.45 9.68 13.43
CA SER A 35 -6.44 10.34 12.63
C SER A 35 -5.66 9.30 11.83
N THR A 36 -5.54 9.48 10.51
CA THR A 36 -4.93 8.46 9.66
C THR A 36 -3.98 9.07 8.63
N PHE A 37 -2.97 8.33 8.24
CA PHE A 37 -2.11 8.62 7.09
C PHE A 37 -1.89 7.38 6.24
N ASN A 38 -1.76 7.56 4.92
CA ASN A 38 -1.57 6.47 3.98
C ASN A 38 -0.23 6.64 3.25
N LEU A 39 0.68 5.68 3.44
CA LEU A 39 2.00 5.60 2.78
C LEU A 39 2.00 4.65 1.58
N GLY A 40 0.84 4.22 1.10
CA GLY A 40 0.74 3.40 -0.10
C GLY A 40 1.11 4.17 -1.36
N SER A 41 1.67 3.49 -2.34
CA SER A 41 1.93 4.02 -3.68
C SER A 41 1.69 2.97 -4.78
N SER A 42 1.79 3.39 -6.05
CA SER A 42 1.55 2.49 -7.19
C SER A 42 2.55 1.33 -7.20
N SER A 43 2.02 0.11 -7.39
CA SER A 43 2.83 -1.11 -7.47
C SER A 43 3.83 -1.29 -6.32
N GLN A 44 3.56 -0.67 -5.17
CA GLN A 44 4.45 -0.71 -4.01
C GLN A 44 4.59 -2.13 -3.48
N THR A 45 5.82 -2.57 -3.32
CA THR A 45 6.16 -3.88 -2.79
C THR A 45 6.73 -3.75 -1.36
N PRO A 46 6.93 -4.86 -0.63
CA PRO A 46 7.47 -4.81 0.73
C PRO A 46 8.77 -4.03 0.88
N ILE A 47 9.69 -4.10 -0.09
CA ILE A 47 10.98 -3.39 0.02
C ILE A 47 10.80 -1.85 0.04
N GLN A 48 9.93 -1.27 -0.78
CA GLN A 48 9.65 0.17 -0.73
C GLN A 48 8.87 0.54 0.53
N THR A 49 7.92 -0.32 0.93
CA THR A 49 7.17 -0.14 2.17
C THR A 49 8.10 -0.06 3.39
N LYS A 50 9.12 -0.94 3.47
CA LYS A 50 10.15 -0.92 4.51
C LYS A 50 10.89 0.43 4.56
N ILE A 51 11.31 0.94 3.41
CA ILE A 51 12.03 2.22 3.34
C ILE A 51 11.16 3.38 3.82
N LEU A 52 9.93 3.47 3.33
CA LEU A 52 8.99 4.49 3.75
C LEU A 52 8.72 4.43 5.26
N LEU A 53 8.55 3.22 5.78
CA LEU A 53 8.35 3.02 7.21
C LEU A 53 9.59 3.45 8.01
N LEU A 54 10.81 3.07 7.62
CA LEU A 54 12.05 3.49 8.29
C LEU A 54 12.22 5.02 8.29
N ARG A 55 11.76 5.71 7.24
CA ARG A 55 11.85 7.17 7.13
C ARG A 55 10.83 7.91 7.99
N TYR A 56 9.59 7.40 8.06
CA TYR A 56 8.45 8.16 8.53
C TYR A 56 7.79 7.63 9.80
N LEU A 57 8.13 6.41 10.24
CA LEU A 57 7.54 5.79 11.42
C LEU A 57 7.67 6.66 12.68
N THR A 58 8.85 7.24 12.89
CA THR A 58 9.10 8.05 14.10
C THR A 58 8.33 9.38 14.08
N SER A 59 8.18 10.02 12.92
CA SER A 59 7.43 11.28 12.80
C SER A 59 5.92 11.06 12.84
N LEU A 60 5.43 10.01 12.19
CA LEU A 60 4.01 9.67 12.20
C LEU A 60 3.55 9.04 13.51
N ASN A 61 4.45 8.35 14.22
CA ASN A 61 4.24 7.73 15.53
C ASN A 61 2.86 7.04 15.66
N PRO A 62 2.51 6.08 14.78
CA PRO A 62 1.18 5.48 14.74
C PRO A 62 0.94 4.58 15.95
N LYS A 63 -0.32 4.55 16.44
CA LYS A 63 -0.76 3.57 17.44
C LYS A 63 -0.95 2.20 16.83
N ARG A 64 -1.38 2.16 15.57
CA ARG A 64 -1.66 0.95 14.78
C ARG A 64 -1.18 1.12 13.35
N VAL A 65 -0.67 0.05 12.77
CA VAL A 65 -0.38 -0.07 11.35
C VAL A 65 -1.37 -1.07 10.74
N VAL A 66 -2.01 -0.68 9.65
CA VAL A 66 -2.78 -1.57 8.78
C VAL A 66 -1.97 -1.74 7.50
N PHE A 67 -1.43 -2.94 7.29
CA PHE A 67 -0.65 -3.24 6.11
C PHE A 67 -1.50 -4.05 5.13
N GLU A 68 -1.80 -3.45 4.01
CA GLU A 68 -2.47 -4.11 2.90
C GLU A 68 -1.48 -5.06 2.21
N VAL A 69 -1.77 -6.36 2.28
CA VAL A 69 -0.90 -7.44 1.79
C VAL A 69 -1.47 -8.07 0.52
N TYR A 70 -1.38 -7.36 -0.59
CA TYR A 70 -1.78 -7.89 -1.89
C TYR A 70 -0.84 -9.02 -2.31
N PRO A 71 -1.36 -10.25 -2.61
CA PRO A 71 -0.51 -11.42 -2.84
C PRO A 71 0.55 -11.23 -3.91
N GLU A 72 0.22 -10.56 -5.03
CA GLU A 72 1.18 -10.36 -6.12
C GLU A 72 2.34 -9.41 -5.76
N SER A 73 2.15 -8.52 -4.78
CA SER A 73 3.22 -7.60 -4.36
C SER A 73 4.48 -8.33 -3.87
N PHE A 74 4.34 -9.55 -3.38
CA PHE A 74 5.45 -10.39 -2.93
C PHE A 74 6.24 -11.02 -4.09
N GLY A 75 5.61 -11.18 -5.26
CA GLY A 75 6.24 -11.73 -6.47
C GLY A 75 6.77 -10.68 -7.44
N MET A 76 6.38 -9.41 -7.27
CA MET A 76 6.84 -8.32 -8.14
C MET A 76 8.31 -8.00 -7.90
N ASP A 77 8.99 -7.52 -8.96
CA ASP A 77 10.40 -7.14 -8.89
C ASP A 77 10.61 -5.76 -8.23
N GLY A 78 9.55 -5.01 -7.97
CA GLY A 78 9.60 -3.71 -7.30
C GLY A 78 10.24 -2.58 -8.13
N VAL A 79 10.55 -2.80 -9.40
CA VAL A 79 11.23 -1.79 -10.25
C VAL A 79 10.37 -0.56 -10.44
N GLU A 80 9.08 -0.73 -10.74
CA GLU A 80 8.15 0.39 -10.97
C GLU A 80 8.05 1.28 -9.73
N SER A 81 7.77 0.67 -8.59
CA SER A 81 7.65 1.40 -7.33
C SER A 81 8.97 1.99 -6.84
N ALA A 82 10.12 1.35 -7.16
CA ALA A 82 11.43 1.92 -6.86
C ALA A 82 11.69 3.20 -7.66
N ILE A 83 11.34 3.21 -8.94
CA ILE A 83 11.45 4.40 -9.79
C ILE A 83 10.56 5.52 -9.27
N ASP A 84 9.33 5.20 -8.85
CA ASP A 84 8.40 6.15 -8.26
C ASP A 84 8.95 6.73 -6.94
N LEU A 85 9.46 5.88 -6.06
CA LEU A 85 10.07 6.30 -4.80
C LEU A 85 11.28 7.22 -5.01
N ILE A 86 12.19 6.87 -5.93
CA ILE A 86 13.37 7.67 -6.28
C ILE A 86 12.97 9.04 -6.82
N ALA A 87 11.88 9.10 -7.60
CA ALA A 87 11.42 10.34 -8.23
C ALA A 87 10.68 11.26 -7.26
N ASN A 88 10.01 10.74 -6.23
CA ASN A 88 9.05 11.47 -5.41
C ASN A 88 9.44 11.59 -3.92
N ASP A 89 10.54 10.98 -3.50
CA ASP A 89 11.05 11.09 -2.14
C ASP A 89 12.58 11.33 -2.16
N ARG A 90 13.16 11.58 -0.99
CA ARG A 90 14.62 11.81 -0.87
C ARG A 90 15.41 10.56 -1.23
N ASN A 91 16.57 10.76 -1.84
CA ASN A 91 17.50 9.70 -2.17
C ASN A 91 18.64 9.65 -1.15
N ASP A 92 18.68 8.60 -0.35
CA ASP A 92 19.63 8.36 0.74
C ASP A 92 20.19 6.92 0.70
N PHE A 93 20.89 6.51 1.74
CA PHE A 93 21.45 5.16 1.83
C PHE A 93 20.40 4.06 1.68
N LEU A 94 19.17 4.25 2.19
CA LEU A 94 18.09 3.28 2.06
C LEU A 94 17.68 3.09 0.60
N THR A 95 17.65 4.17 -0.18
CA THR A 95 17.35 4.10 -1.61
C THR A 95 18.47 3.43 -2.40
N ILE A 96 19.73 3.63 -1.99
CA ILE A 96 20.89 2.97 -2.58
C ILE A 96 20.83 1.46 -2.31
N ASP A 97 20.60 1.05 -1.07
CA ASP A 97 20.48 -0.37 -0.69
C ASP A 97 19.34 -1.05 -1.46
N MET A 98 18.18 -0.41 -1.56
CA MET A 98 17.06 -0.91 -2.38
C MET A 98 17.47 -1.16 -3.84
N ALA A 99 18.19 -0.22 -4.45
CA ALA A 99 18.60 -0.36 -5.85
C ALA A 99 19.58 -1.52 -6.04
N PHE A 100 20.43 -1.80 -5.04
CA PHE A 100 21.34 -2.94 -5.04
C PHE A 100 20.60 -4.27 -4.84
N GLU A 101 19.55 -4.32 -4.03
CA GLU A 101 18.74 -5.53 -3.85
C GLU A 101 17.90 -5.85 -5.09
N ILE A 102 17.28 -4.84 -5.70
CA ILE A 102 16.48 -5.02 -6.92
C ILE A 102 17.33 -5.39 -8.13
N GLN A 103 18.61 -4.96 -8.18
CA GLN A 103 19.60 -5.28 -9.24
C GLN A 103 19.09 -5.01 -10.66
N ASN A 104 18.35 -3.92 -10.85
CA ASN A 104 17.80 -3.56 -12.15
C ASN A 104 18.47 -2.28 -12.70
N ILE A 105 18.88 -2.33 -13.96
CA ILE A 105 19.58 -1.21 -14.59
C ILE A 105 18.75 0.07 -14.67
N LYS A 106 17.41 -0.05 -14.81
CA LYS A 106 16.52 1.11 -14.83
C LYS A 106 16.50 1.78 -13.45
N THR A 107 16.41 0.98 -12.38
CA THR A 107 16.45 1.48 -10.99
C THR A 107 17.78 2.20 -10.73
N CYS A 108 18.92 1.59 -11.09
CA CYS A 108 20.24 2.19 -10.91
C CYS A 108 20.40 3.51 -11.68
N ASN A 109 19.96 3.55 -12.94
CA ASN A 109 20.02 4.78 -13.74
C ASN A 109 19.14 5.89 -13.17
N THR A 110 17.93 5.54 -12.73
CA THR A 110 17.00 6.49 -12.12
C THR A 110 17.58 7.02 -10.80
N LEU A 111 18.20 6.16 -9.98
CA LEU A 111 18.84 6.55 -8.73
C LEU A 111 20.00 7.53 -8.99
N LEU A 112 20.87 7.24 -9.96
CA LEU A 112 21.95 8.16 -10.31
C LEU A 112 21.40 9.53 -10.70
N TYR A 113 20.35 9.55 -11.54
CA TYR A 113 19.68 10.80 -11.91
C TYR A 113 19.04 11.49 -10.69
N GLY A 114 18.37 10.74 -9.82
CA GLY A 114 17.75 11.23 -8.60
C GLY A 114 18.75 11.89 -7.66
N LEU A 115 19.88 11.22 -7.38
CA LEU A 115 20.96 11.78 -6.56
C LEU A 115 21.55 13.08 -7.14
N MET A 116 21.72 13.14 -8.47
CA MET A 116 22.16 14.36 -9.14
C MET A 116 21.12 15.49 -9.01
N ALA A 117 19.84 15.16 -9.18
CA ALA A 117 18.75 16.11 -9.08
C ALA A 117 18.59 16.64 -7.64
N ASP A 118 18.72 15.80 -6.64
CA ASP A 118 18.74 16.20 -5.22
C ASP A 118 19.90 17.16 -4.92
N ALA A 119 21.11 16.86 -5.44
CA ALA A 119 22.29 17.70 -5.23
C ALA A 119 22.15 19.11 -5.80
N ILE A 120 21.31 19.30 -6.83
CA ILE A 120 21.04 20.63 -7.43
C ILE A 120 19.69 21.24 -6.97
N GLY A 121 19.02 20.64 -5.99
CA GLY A 121 17.75 21.12 -5.43
C GLY A 121 16.59 21.12 -6.43
N ARG A 122 16.61 20.21 -7.41
CA ARG A 122 15.61 20.22 -8.50
C ARG A 122 14.22 19.80 -8.03
N TYR A 123 14.13 18.91 -7.03
CA TYR A 123 12.84 18.40 -6.53
C TYR A 123 12.10 19.39 -5.64
N GLU A 124 12.78 20.29 -4.96
CA GLU A 124 12.17 21.29 -4.08
C GLU A 124 11.23 22.26 -4.81
N ARG A 125 11.24 22.26 -6.14
CA ARG A 125 10.47 23.20 -6.98
C ARG A 125 9.27 22.58 -7.69
N TYR A 126 9.09 21.26 -7.61
CA TYR A 126 7.99 20.58 -8.29
C TYR A 126 6.86 20.25 -7.29
N HIS A 127 5.68 20.81 -7.54
CA HIS A 127 4.47 20.46 -6.82
C HIS A 127 3.56 19.66 -7.75
N GLU A 128 3.27 18.44 -7.38
CA GLU A 128 2.33 17.61 -8.13
C GLU A 128 0.90 18.15 -7.98
N PRO A 129 0.13 18.29 -9.08
CA PRO A 129 -1.24 18.77 -9.00
C PRO A 129 -2.12 17.76 -8.22
N LEU A 130 -3.03 18.29 -7.38
CA LEU A 130 -3.95 17.47 -6.58
C LEU A 130 -4.95 16.67 -7.43
N GLU A 131 -5.19 17.07 -8.66
CA GLU A 131 -6.04 16.35 -9.61
C GLU A 131 -5.26 16.08 -10.91
N LYS A 132 -5.22 14.81 -11.31
CA LYS A 132 -4.55 14.32 -12.51
C LYS A 132 -5.44 13.34 -13.25
N GLY A 133 -6.10 13.80 -14.30
CA GLY A 133 -7.10 13.00 -15.01
C GLY A 133 -8.24 12.60 -14.08
N PRO A 134 -8.55 11.31 -13.95
CA PRO A 134 -9.61 10.84 -13.07
C PRO A 134 -9.18 10.75 -11.59
N ASP A 135 -7.91 10.91 -11.28
CA ASP A 135 -7.36 10.77 -9.94
C ASP A 135 -7.40 12.09 -9.19
N LYS A 136 -7.91 12.07 -7.97
CA LYS A 136 -7.92 13.19 -7.04
C LYS A 136 -7.22 12.80 -5.75
N TYR A 137 -6.11 13.48 -5.47
CA TYR A 137 -5.43 13.35 -4.19
C TYR A 137 -6.28 13.96 -3.06
N VAL A 138 -6.37 13.24 -1.97
CA VAL A 138 -7.01 13.65 -0.72
C VAL A 138 -5.92 13.73 0.33
N ASP A 139 -5.88 14.84 1.05
CA ASP A 139 -4.91 15.07 2.12
C ASP A 139 -4.85 13.87 3.09
N GLY A 140 -3.63 13.44 3.44
CA GLY A 140 -3.39 12.23 4.21
C GLY A 140 -3.16 10.95 3.38
N GLY A 141 -3.01 11.06 2.04
CA GLY A 141 -2.47 10.00 1.17
C GLY A 141 -3.50 9.12 0.47
N PHE A 142 -4.79 9.39 0.58
CA PHE A 142 -5.81 8.69 -0.23
C PHE A 142 -5.92 9.30 -1.63
N VAL A 143 -6.10 8.44 -2.65
CA VAL A 143 -6.37 8.90 -4.03
C VAL A 143 -7.70 8.37 -4.50
N GLU A 144 -8.68 9.27 -4.57
CA GLU A 144 -10.01 8.99 -5.10
C GLU A 144 -9.97 8.84 -6.62
N LYS A 145 -10.50 7.74 -7.14
CA LYS A 145 -10.67 7.50 -8.57
C LYS A 145 -12.06 7.92 -9.03
N LYS A 146 -12.16 9.03 -9.74
CA LYS A 146 -13.41 9.53 -10.32
C LYS A 146 -13.69 8.84 -11.66
N VAL A 147 -14.26 7.64 -11.63
CA VAL A 147 -14.65 6.90 -12.83
C VAL A 147 -16.11 6.46 -12.74
N SER A 148 -16.80 6.48 -13.87
CA SER A 148 -18.17 5.96 -14.02
C SER A 148 -18.19 4.52 -14.55
N THR A 149 -17.04 3.98 -14.93
CA THR A 149 -16.94 2.61 -15.45
C THR A 149 -17.13 1.60 -14.32
N VAL A 150 -17.90 0.56 -14.62
CA VAL A 150 -18.07 -0.62 -13.78
C VAL A 150 -17.29 -1.75 -14.42
N PHE A 151 -16.62 -2.55 -13.61
CA PHE A 151 -15.90 -3.72 -14.07
C PHE A 151 -16.87 -4.75 -14.68
N ASN A 152 -16.51 -5.27 -15.84
CA ASN A 152 -17.21 -6.41 -16.44
C ASN A 152 -16.37 -7.67 -16.18
N PRO A 153 -16.95 -8.71 -15.56
CA PRO A 153 -16.23 -9.96 -15.29
C PRO A 153 -15.62 -10.56 -16.54
N MET A 154 -14.41 -11.08 -16.38
CA MET A 154 -13.66 -11.76 -17.44
C MET A 154 -12.97 -13.01 -16.88
N SER A 155 -12.48 -13.87 -17.77
CA SER A 155 -11.70 -15.04 -17.35
C SER A 155 -10.25 -14.68 -17.10
N PHE A 156 -9.69 -15.26 -16.06
CA PHE A 156 -8.26 -15.20 -15.75
C PHE A 156 -7.70 -16.63 -15.74
N ASP A 157 -6.48 -16.77 -16.22
CA ASP A 157 -5.74 -18.02 -16.07
C ASP A 157 -5.40 -18.27 -14.59
N ASN A 158 -5.47 -19.52 -14.18
CA ASN A 158 -5.10 -19.91 -12.82
C ASN A 158 -3.62 -19.65 -12.58
N LYS A 159 -3.30 -19.15 -11.40
CA LYS A 159 -1.93 -18.78 -11.02
C LYS A 159 -1.63 -19.10 -9.57
N ASN A 160 -0.36 -19.38 -9.29
CA ASN A 160 0.16 -19.47 -7.94
C ASN A 160 0.71 -18.11 -7.50
N ILE A 161 0.70 -17.88 -6.19
CA ILE A 161 1.34 -16.73 -5.58
C ILE A 161 2.85 -16.97 -5.60
N ILE A 162 3.59 -15.99 -6.12
CA ILE A 162 5.05 -16.03 -6.21
C ILE A 162 5.62 -15.21 -5.06
N TYR A 163 6.66 -15.73 -4.43
CA TYR A 163 7.39 -15.02 -3.38
C TYR A 163 8.84 -14.84 -3.82
N ARG A 164 9.33 -13.60 -3.77
CA ARG A 164 10.74 -13.29 -3.92
C ARG A 164 11.38 -13.16 -2.56
N ASP A 165 12.54 -13.75 -2.36
CA ASP A 165 13.20 -13.81 -1.05
C ASP A 165 13.37 -12.42 -0.45
N TYR A 166 13.90 -11.45 -1.19
CA TYR A 166 14.09 -10.08 -0.69
C TYR A 166 12.79 -9.33 -0.35
N GLN A 167 11.66 -9.68 -1.02
CA GLN A 167 10.36 -9.10 -0.66
C GLN A 167 9.84 -9.69 0.66
N MET A 168 10.02 -10.99 0.87
CA MET A 168 9.67 -11.67 2.12
C MET A 168 10.57 -11.23 3.27
N GLU A 169 11.86 -11.03 3.04
CA GLU A 169 12.80 -10.48 4.02
C GLU A 169 12.38 -9.06 4.42
N ALA A 170 12.11 -8.19 3.45
CA ALA A 170 11.64 -6.83 3.72
C ALA A 170 10.30 -6.82 4.49
N PHE A 171 9.37 -7.71 4.17
CA PHE A 171 8.11 -7.86 4.90
C PHE A 171 8.35 -8.32 6.35
N THR A 172 9.21 -9.32 6.54
CA THR A 172 9.58 -9.81 7.88
C THR A 172 10.23 -8.70 8.72
N ASP A 173 11.14 -7.93 8.14
CA ASP A 173 11.77 -6.78 8.81
C ASP A 173 10.75 -5.72 9.24
N ILE A 174 9.71 -5.46 8.42
CA ILE A 174 8.61 -4.56 8.78
C ILE A 174 7.87 -5.09 10.01
N VAL A 175 7.50 -6.38 10.01
CA VAL A 175 6.79 -7.01 11.13
C VAL A 175 7.62 -6.94 12.41
N GLU A 176 8.91 -7.28 12.34
CA GLU A 176 9.83 -7.24 13.48
C GLU A 176 10.03 -5.82 14.02
N LEU A 177 10.19 -4.83 13.12
CA LEU A 177 10.32 -3.43 13.48
C LEU A 177 9.09 -2.93 14.26
N LEU A 178 7.89 -3.22 13.77
CA LEU A 178 6.65 -2.80 14.41
C LEU A 178 6.46 -3.49 15.76
N LYS A 179 6.76 -4.78 15.84
CA LYS A 179 6.75 -5.56 17.09
C LYS A 179 7.74 -5.01 18.11
N ALA A 180 8.97 -4.69 17.69
CA ALA A 180 9.98 -4.11 18.57
C ALA A 180 9.61 -2.71 19.10
N ARG A 181 8.76 -1.99 18.37
CA ARG A 181 8.21 -0.67 18.77
C ARG A 181 6.89 -0.78 19.54
N ASN A 182 6.37 -1.99 19.79
CA ASN A 182 5.04 -2.24 20.38
C ASN A 182 3.90 -1.54 19.63
N ILE A 183 4.00 -1.45 18.30
CA ILE A 183 2.95 -0.91 17.45
C ILE A 183 2.07 -2.06 17.01
N ASP A 184 0.76 -1.92 17.19
CA ASP A 184 -0.22 -2.92 16.77
C ASP A 184 -0.24 -3.05 15.24
N LEU A 185 -0.06 -4.27 14.73
CA LEU A 185 -0.05 -4.57 13.29
C LEU A 185 -1.26 -5.41 12.92
N VAL A 186 -2.00 -4.93 11.93
CA VAL A 186 -3.10 -5.66 11.30
C VAL A 186 -2.78 -5.82 9.82
N LEU A 187 -2.78 -7.05 9.33
CA LEU A 187 -2.60 -7.38 7.91
C LEU A 187 -3.97 -7.51 7.25
N VAL A 188 -4.14 -6.93 6.07
CA VAL A 188 -5.41 -6.95 5.34
C VAL A 188 -5.15 -7.25 3.88
N PHE A 189 -5.79 -8.27 3.33
CA PHE A 189 -5.91 -8.43 1.89
C PHE A 189 -7.19 -7.73 1.43
N ALA A 190 -7.03 -6.60 0.74
CA ALA A 190 -8.14 -5.79 0.26
C ALA A 190 -9.01 -6.54 -0.78
N PRO A 191 -10.29 -6.20 -0.94
CA PRO A 191 -11.16 -6.86 -1.89
C PRO A 191 -10.71 -6.70 -3.33
N VAL A 192 -10.81 -7.78 -4.10
CA VAL A 192 -10.64 -7.82 -5.55
C VAL A 192 -11.87 -8.47 -6.18
N ALA A 193 -12.08 -8.29 -7.50
CA ALA A 193 -13.23 -8.90 -8.18
C ALA A 193 -13.17 -10.43 -8.08
N LYS A 194 -14.34 -11.06 -7.87
CA LYS A 194 -14.41 -12.49 -7.60
C LYS A 194 -13.74 -13.36 -8.66
N CYS A 195 -13.91 -13.06 -9.94
CA CYS A 195 -13.30 -13.83 -11.03
C CYS A 195 -11.76 -13.76 -10.99
N TYR A 196 -11.18 -12.68 -10.48
CA TYR A 196 -9.74 -12.55 -10.28
C TYR A 196 -9.29 -13.24 -8.99
N TYR A 197 -10.04 -13.09 -7.90
CA TYR A 197 -9.79 -13.81 -6.64
C TYR A 197 -9.73 -15.32 -6.85
N ASP A 198 -10.72 -15.87 -7.58
CA ASP A 198 -10.82 -17.30 -7.87
C ASP A 198 -9.69 -17.83 -8.77
N SER A 199 -8.90 -16.97 -9.42
CA SER A 199 -7.77 -17.38 -10.24
C SER A 199 -6.51 -17.78 -9.43
N PHE A 200 -6.44 -17.42 -8.17
CA PHE A 200 -5.35 -17.85 -7.30
C PHE A 200 -5.58 -19.27 -6.78
N LEU A 201 -4.61 -20.16 -6.96
CA LEU A 201 -4.72 -21.58 -6.59
C LEU A 201 -4.36 -21.88 -5.13
N ASP A 202 -3.62 -20.98 -4.47
CA ASP A 202 -2.96 -21.25 -3.19
C ASP A 202 -3.26 -20.18 -2.11
N LEU A 203 -4.42 -19.50 -2.22
CA LEU A 203 -4.84 -18.47 -1.26
C LEU A 203 -4.89 -18.96 0.19
N GLU A 204 -5.37 -20.18 0.41
CA GLU A 204 -5.41 -20.75 1.76
C GLU A 204 -4.00 -20.84 2.40
N SER A 205 -2.98 -21.12 1.59
CA SER A 205 -1.58 -21.12 2.05
C SER A 205 -1.08 -19.72 2.33
N PHE A 206 -1.47 -18.73 1.51
CA PHE A 206 -1.18 -17.32 1.73
C PHE A 206 -1.85 -16.82 3.02
N ASP A 207 -3.12 -17.12 3.23
CA ASP A 207 -3.88 -16.71 4.42
C ASP A 207 -3.26 -17.31 5.70
N ARG A 208 -2.85 -18.57 5.67
CA ARG A 208 -2.11 -19.20 6.78
C ARG A 208 -0.77 -18.53 7.03
N LEU A 209 -0.03 -18.20 5.95
CA LEU A 209 1.26 -17.53 6.06
C LEU A 209 1.09 -16.14 6.69
N MET A 210 0.17 -15.31 6.20
CA MET A 210 -0.08 -13.97 6.74
C MET A 210 -0.55 -14.03 8.20
N SER A 211 -1.45 -14.96 8.51
CA SER A 211 -1.95 -15.18 9.89
C SER A 211 -0.85 -15.61 10.87
N SER A 212 0.26 -16.19 10.40
CA SER A 212 1.39 -16.57 11.24
C SER A 212 2.23 -15.36 11.70
N TYR A 213 2.16 -14.25 11.00
CA TYR A 213 2.91 -13.04 11.32
C TYR A 213 2.17 -12.10 12.26
N SER A 214 0.86 -11.88 12.03
CA SER A 214 0.04 -10.98 12.84
C SER A 214 -1.46 -11.25 12.65
N SER A 215 -2.32 -10.45 13.29
CA SER A 215 -3.76 -10.43 13.01
C SER A 215 -4.00 -10.18 11.53
N TYR A 216 -4.64 -11.11 10.84
CA TYR A 216 -4.85 -11.06 9.40
C TYR A 216 -6.33 -11.18 9.02
N TYR A 217 -6.73 -10.41 8.03
CA TYR A 217 -8.10 -10.42 7.49
C TYR A 217 -8.07 -10.44 5.96
N ASN A 218 -8.58 -11.53 5.39
CA ASN A 218 -8.90 -11.61 3.98
C ASN A 218 -10.25 -10.94 3.74
N ALA A 219 -10.24 -9.68 3.31
CA ALA A 219 -11.48 -8.93 3.14
C ALA A 219 -12.37 -9.47 2.01
N ASN A 220 -11.82 -10.30 1.11
CA ASN A 220 -12.61 -10.96 0.06
C ASN A 220 -13.62 -11.95 0.63
N GLU A 221 -13.37 -12.48 1.85
CA GLU A 221 -14.23 -13.44 2.52
C GLU A 221 -15.20 -12.81 3.55
N LEU A 222 -15.03 -11.53 3.88
CA LEU A 222 -15.88 -10.85 4.89
C LEU A 222 -17.33 -10.67 4.43
N MET A 223 -17.54 -10.49 3.14
CA MET A 223 -18.85 -10.35 2.52
C MET A 223 -18.78 -10.69 1.03
N ARG A 224 -19.95 -10.83 0.42
CA ARG A 224 -20.02 -10.96 -1.05
C ARG A 224 -19.78 -9.58 -1.68
N TRP A 225 -18.69 -9.45 -2.42
CA TRP A 225 -18.36 -8.28 -3.21
C TRP A 225 -18.99 -8.38 -4.60
N ASP A 226 -19.93 -7.50 -4.91
CA ASP A 226 -20.56 -7.42 -6.24
C ASP A 226 -19.61 -6.75 -7.22
N ASP A 227 -19.56 -7.21 -8.48
CA ASP A 227 -18.66 -6.68 -9.51
C ASP A 227 -18.91 -5.18 -9.79
N THR A 228 -20.10 -4.66 -9.49
CA THR A 228 -20.43 -3.24 -9.60
C THR A 228 -19.70 -2.35 -8.58
N LEU A 229 -19.03 -2.95 -7.60
CA LEU A 229 -18.21 -2.24 -6.59
C LEU A 229 -16.77 -2.02 -7.06
N PHE A 230 -16.41 -2.49 -8.25
CA PHE A 230 -15.09 -2.36 -8.83
C PHE A 230 -15.10 -1.50 -10.08
N TYR A 231 -13.98 -0.81 -10.38
CA TYR A 231 -13.79 -0.14 -11.67
C TYR A 231 -12.87 -0.93 -12.61
N ASP A 232 -12.06 -1.82 -12.07
CA ASP A 232 -11.29 -2.85 -12.77
C ASP A 232 -11.27 -4.14 -11.95
N TYR A 233 -10.51 -5.16 -12.36
CA TYR A 233 -10.53 -6.48 -11.73
C TYR A 233 -9.95 -6.53 -10.31
N HIS A 234 -9.23 -5.53 -9.85
CA HIS A 234 -8.58 -5.54 -8.53
C HIS A 234 -8.69 -4.23 -7.73
N HIS A 235 -9.39 -3.22 -8.26
CA HIS A 235 -9.59 -1.99 -7.50
C HIS A 235 -11.07 -1.66 -7.30
N LEU A 236 -11.40 -1.28 -6.08
CA LEU A 236 -12.73 -0.81 -5.70
C LEU A 236 -13.03 0.57 -6.30
N ASN A 237 -14.25 0.78 -6.77
CA ASN A 237 -14.78 2.12 -7.00
C ASN A 237 -15.18 2.78 -5.67
N GLN A 238 -15.61 4.05 -5.67
CA GLN A 238 -15.87 4.77 -4.43
C GLN A 238 -16.94 4.11 -3.54
N LYS A 239 -17.96 3.46 -4.11
CA LYS A 239 -18.96 2.71 -3.32
C LYS A 239 -18.33 1.49 -2.65
N GLY A 240 -17.48 0.77 -3.38
CA GLY A 240 -16.73 -0.35 -2.83
C GLY A 240 -15.78 0.10 -1.72
N VAL A 241 -15.09 1.21 -1.90
CA VAL A 241 -14.23 1.83 -0.87
C VAL A 241 -15.03 2.16 0.39
N GLU A 242 -16.21 2.77 0.27
CA GLU A 242 -17.06 3.08 1.41
C GLU A 242 -17.43 1.82 2.21
N LEU A 243 -17.89 0.77 1.54
CA LEU A 243 -18.23 -0.49 2.20
C LEU A 243 -17.01 -1.13 2.85
N PHE A 244 -15.89 -1.21 2.14
CA PHE A 244 -14.65 -1.78 2.66
C PHE A 244 -14.16 -1.06 3.91
N ASN A 245 -14.16 0.27 3.91
CA ASN A 245 -13.72 1.04 5.07
C ASN A 245 -14.64 0.84 6.28
N HIS A 246 -15.96 0.72 6.06
CA HIS A 246 -16.89 0.41 7.16
C HIS A 246 -16.62 -0.97 7.78
N GLU A 247 -16.32 -1.99 6.97
CA GLU A 247 -15.95 -3.31 7.48
C GLU A 247 -14.59 -3.25 8.21
N CYS A 248 -13.59 -2.57 7.66
CA CYS A 248 -12.30 -2.37 8.34
C CYS A 248 -12.48 -1.69 9.70
N ILE A 249 -13.30 -0.64 9.80
CA ILE A 249 -13.54 0.07 11.06
C ILE A 249 -14.18 -0.87 12.09
N LYS A 250 -15.13 -1.73 11.71
CA LYS A 250 -15.71 -2.73 12.63
C LYS A 250 -14.63 -3.66 13.18
N ILE A 251 -13.77 -4.20 12.30
CA ILE A 251 -12.66 -5.09 12.68
C ILE A 251 -11.73 -4.35 13.67
N LEU A 252 -11.25 -3.17 13.29
CA LEU A 252 -10.30 -2.41 14.08
C LEU A 252 -10.87 -1.95 15.42
N SER A 253 -12.19 -1.76 15.52
CA SER A 253 -12.88 -1.40 16.78
C SER A 253 -13.05 -2.59 17.72
N ALA A 254 -13.12 -3.81 17.20
CA ALA A 254 -13.22 -5.03 17.99
C ALA A 254 -11.88 -5.43 18.65
N HIS A 255 -10.77 -4.89 18.18
CA HIS A 255 -9.40 -5.12 18.67
C HIS A 255 -8.92 -4.04 19.66
N LYS A 256 -9.83 -3.50 20.48
CA LYS A 256 -9.49 -2.56 21.56
C LYS A 256 -9.18 -3.28 22.86
#